data_1d0acb4722d4bb4a2bc70ac1dc9069e3
#
_entry.id   1d0acb4722d4bb4a2bc70ac1dc9069e3
#
_cell.length_a   1.000
_cell.length_b   1.000
_cell.length_c   1.000
_cell.angle_alpha   90.00
_cell.angle_beta   90.00
_cell.angle_gamma   90.00
#
_symmetry.space_group_name_H-M   'P 1'
#
loop_
_entity.id
_entity.type
_entity.pdbx_description
1 polymer ?
#
loop_
_entity_poly.entity_id
_entity_poly.type
_entity_poly.pdbx_seq_one_letter_code
_entity_poly.pdbx_strand_id
1 'polypeptide(L)'
;WAGLIALHHGSLAREVRDWVELGLKQGALKAVVCTSSLDLGVDFLPVERVLQIGSPKGVARLMQRAGRSGHAPGRTSRVTLVPTHSLEVIEAAAAQVAVAERRIEARSAPQRPLDVLVQHLVSMALGGGFRPEELFVEVRQAWSYRQLDVDQWQWALAFVRHGGHSLTAYPDYQRVEPDESGLWKVPSKRVALRHRMSIGTIVSDASLTVKFWARGGTGRSLGSVEEGFIARLRPGDNFLFAGRLLELVRVENMTVYVNRASGRKAAVPRWNGGRMPLSSELADAVVEQLGAAARGRFDSQEMRLVQPLLQVQMNWSALPSETTLLAEVLKSREGWHLFLYPFAGRHVHLGLASLLAWRMGQRQPLTFSIAVNDYGLELLSATEVDWLQGLTPALFDTGNLLHDVLASLNAGELARRRFREIARIAGLVFSGYPGAQKSARQLQASSGLFFDVFRQYDPGNLLLTQAEEEVLRQELDVERLEQTLTRLQQRRLDVHQVKRTTPLAFPLMVERFRESLTSEKLADRIRRMVAELDKAAGPGGYQPERNAAIAVEKETGPKRKPRVRKDGTPRPRR
;
A
#
# COMPACT_ATOMS: atom_id res chain seq x y z
N TRP A 1 -0.71 21.09 26.00
CA TRP A 1 -1.14 20.64 24.68
C TRP A 1 -2.42 19.77 24.71
N ALA A 2 -2.87 19.32 25.89
CA ALA A 2 -4.13 18.57 25.99
C ALA A 2 -5.29 19.40 25.44
N GLY A 3 -6.10 18.81 24.57
CA GLY A 3 -7.21 19.50 23.88
C GLY A 3 -6.83 20.36 22.68
N LEU A 4 -5.53 20.57 22.41
CA LEU A 4 -5.04 21.37 21.27
C LEU A 4 -4.53 20.51 20.11
N ILE A 5 -4.35 19.21 20.34
CA ILE A 5 -3.92 18.23 19.33
C ILE A 5 -5.02 17.19 19.16
N ALA A 6 -5.39 16.90 17.93
CA ALA A 6 -6.40 15.91 17.59
C ALA A 6 -5.87 14.86 16.60
N LEU A 7 -6.56 13.71 16.53
CA LEU A 7 -6.32 12.65 15.57
C LEU A 7 -7.43 12.65 14.50
N HIS A 8 -7.06 12.44 13.24
CA HIS A 8 -8.00 12.29 12.14
C HIS A 8 -7.61 11.14 11.21
N HIS A 9 -8.45 10.12 11.13
CA HIS A 9 -8.29 9.01 10.17
C HIS A 9 -9.65 8.38 9.85
N GLY A 10 -9.74 7.69 8.70
CA GLY A 10 -11.00 7.15 8.17
C GLY A 10 -11.76 6.20 9.10
N SER A 11 -11.06 5.55 10.05
CA SER A 11 -11.68 4.58 10.99
C SER A 11 -12.32 5.25 12.22
N LEU A 12 -12.11 6.54 12.45
CA LEU A 12 -12.81 7.26 13.53
C LEU A 12 -14.29 7.43 13.19
N ALA A 13 -15.13 7.49 14.24
CA ALA A 13 -16.55 7.82 14.10
C ALA A 13 -16.70 9.17 13.37
N ARG A 14 -17.74 9.29 12.55
CA ARG A 14 -17.96 10.47 11.71
C ARG A 14 -18.04 11.75 12.54
N GLU A 15 -18.77 11.71 13.65
CA GLU A 15 -18.94 12.86 14.54
C GLU A 15 -17.60 13.37 15.11
N VAL A 16 -16.66 12.46 15.37
CA VAL A 16 -15.31 12.82 15.84
C VAL A 16 -14.52 13.50 14.72
N ARG A 17 -14.62 12.97 13.49
CA ARG A 17 -13.94 13.57 12.33
C ARG A 17 -14.49 14.96 12.03
N ASP A 18 -15.82 15.11 11.99
CA ASP A 18 -16.51 16.38 11.75
C ASP A 18 -16.10 17.42 12.82
N TRP A 19 -15.99 16.99 14.09
CA TRP A 19 -15.52 17.87 15.18
C TRP A 19 -14.05 18.30 14.98
N VAL A 20 -13.15 17.41 14.57
CA VAL A 20 -11.75 17.75 14.30
C VAL A 20 -11.63 18.72 13.12
N GLU A 21 -12.38 18.48 12.04
CA GLU A 21 -12.39 19.35 10.86
C GLU A 21 -12.90 20.74 11.22
N LEU A 22 -13.97 20.82 12.00
CA LEU A 22 -14.52 22.12 12.48
C LEU A 22 -13.51 22.85 13.37
N GLY A 23 -12.91 22.14 14.33
CA GLY A 23 -11.89 22.69 15.23
C GLY A 23 -10.65 23.20 14.49
N LEU A 24 -10.27 22.52 13.40
CA LEU A 24 -9.17 22.96 12.54
C LEU A 24 -9.56 24.23 11.75
N LYS A 25 -10.76 24.27 11.16
CA LYS A 25 -11.29 25.44 10.44
C LYS A 25 -11.42 26.69 11.33
N GLN A 26 -11.79 26.51 12.57
CA GLN A 26 -11.93 27.58 13.55
C GLN A 26 -10.60 28.01 14.19
N GLY A 27 -9.49 27.31 13.90
CA GLY A 27 -8.20 27.58 14.55
C GLY A 27 -8.14 27.20 16.03
N ALA A 28 -9.12 26.43 16.52
CA ALA A 28 -9.17 25.95 17.90
C ALA A 28 -8.13 24.86 18.17
N LEU A 29 -7.75 24.10 17.15
CA LEU A 29 -6.70 23.09 17.22
C LEU A 29 -5.36 23.66 16.75
N LYS A 30 -4.27 23.34 17.46
CA LYS A 30 -2.89 23.73 17.10
C LYS A 30 -2.24 22.72 16.15
N ALA A 31 -2.62 21.45 16.24
CA ALA A 31 -2.15 20.42 15.35
C ALA A 31 -3.18 19.29 15.18
N VAL A 32 -3.18 18.69 14.01
CA VAL A 32 -3.93 17.45 13.73
C VAL A 32 -2.98 16.42 13.18
N VAL A 33 -2.94 15.25 13.81
CA VAL A 33 -2.19 14.09 13.30
C VAL A 33 -3.16 13.27 12.47
N CYS A 34 -2.88 13.13 11.18
CA CYS A 34 -3.78 12.43 10.26
C CYS A 34 -3.04 11.44 9.37
N THR A 35 -3.79 10.51 8.80
CA THR A 35 -3.39 9.71 7.65
C THR A 35 -3.72 10.48 6.36
N SER A 36 -3.82 9.81 5.22
CA SER A 36 -4.28 10.42 3.96
C SER A 36 -5.73 10.95 3.99
N SER A 37 -6.41 10.85 5.11
CA SER A 37 -7.81 11.26 5.27
C SER A 37 -8.05 12.77 5.10
N LEU A 38 -7.01 13.60 5.18
CA LEU A 38 -7.04 15.04 4.92
C LEU A 38 -6.26 15.45 3.66
N ASP A 39 -5.81 14.48 2.85
CA ASP A 39 -5.08 14.77 1.61
C ASP A 39 -5.99 15.43 0.56
N LEU A 40 -7.31 15.14 0.58
CA LEU A 40 -8.29 15.55 -0.43
C LEU A 40 -9.50 16.28 0.16
N GLY A 41 -10.04 17.23 -0.60
CA GLY A 41 -11.42 17.71 -0.48
C GLY A 41 -11.74 18.64 0.68
N VAL A 42 -10.76 19.15 1.42
CA VAL A 42 -11.03 20.02 2.56
C VAL A 42 -10.14 21.25 2.53
N ASP A 43 -10.75 22.43 2.61
CA ASP A 43 -10.07 23.72 2.71
C ASP A 43 -9.89 24.11 4.18
N PHE A 44 -8.63 24.16 4.59
CA PHE A 44 -8.26 24.56 5.95
C PHE A 44 -7.47 25.88 5.91
N LEU A 45 -8.18 26.99 5.92
CA LEU A 45 -7.57 28.34 5.88
C LEU A 45 -6.51 28.58 6.97
N PRO A 46 -6.65 28.08 8.21
CA PRO A 46 -5.68 28.36 9.27
C PRO A 46 -4.42 27.50 9.23
N VAL A 47 -4.32 26.49 8.35
CA VAL A 47 -3.13 25.60 8.33
C VAL A 47 -1.94 26.35 7.73
N GLU A 48 -0.91 26.57 8.53
CA GLU A 48 0.31 27.28 8.11
C GLU A 48 1.38 26.35 7.53
N ARG A 49 1.43 25.09 8.01
CA ARG A 49 2.45 24.12 7.63
C ARG A 49 1.94 22.68 7.71
N VAL A 50 2.37 21.88 6.74
CA VAL A 50 2.20 20.43 6.77
C VAL A 50 3.54 19.79 7.17
N LEU A 51 3.51 18.86 8.13
CA LEU A 51 4.64 18.02 8.49
C LEU A 51 4.42 16.64 7.86
N GLN A 52 5.21 16.32 6.84
CA GLN A 52 5.17 15.02 6.17
C GLN A 52 6.13 14.08 6.89
N ILE A 53 5.59 13.22 7.74
CA ILE A 53 6.37 12.20 8.47
C ILE A 53 6.54 10.98 7.57
N GLY A 54 7.79 10.59 7.35
CA GLY A 54 8.16 9.50 6.44
C GLY A 54 8.10 9.90 4.97
N SER A 55 8.30 8.92 4.09
CA SER A 55 8.31 9.11 2.64
C SER A 55 6.93 9.56 2.10
N PRO A 56 6.88 10.58 1.23
CA PRO A 56 5.65 10.98 0.54
C PRO A 56 5.23 9.98 -0.54
N LYS A 57 6.12 9.09 -0.96
CA LYS A 57 5.98 8.09 -2.03
C LYS A 57 5.80 8.66 -3.44
N GLY A 58 5.70 9.98 -3.58
CA GLY A 58 5.60 10.63 -4.87
C GLY A 58 5.53 12.14 -4.77
N VAL A 59 5.89 12.81 -5.86
CA VAL A 59 5.98 14.28 -5.97
C VAL A 59 4.58 14.90 -5.99
N ALA A 60 3.68 14.35 -6.81
CA ALA A 60 2.29 14.82 -6.90
C ALA A 60 1.60 14.80 -5.54
N ARG A 61 1.78 13.73 -4.76
CA ARG A 61 1.21 13.62 -3.42
C ARG A 61 1.83 14.61 -2.45
N LEU A 62 3.15 14.83 -2.54
CA LEU A 62 3.83 15.83 -1.72
C LEU A 62 3.27 17.22 -2.00
N MET A 63 3.11 17.59 -3.28
CA MET A 63 2.53 18.88 -3.67
C MET A 63 1.06 19.01 -3.25
N GLN A 64 0.27 17.95 -3.38
CA GLN A 64 -1.12 17.92 -2.94
C GLN A 64 -1.25 18.17 -1.42
N ARG A 65 -0.37 17.57 -0.62
CA ARG A 65 -0.29 17.80 0.84
C ARG A 65 0.20 19.21 1.16
N ALA A 66 1.22 19.69 0.46
CA ALA A 66 1.69 21.07 0.60
C ALA A 66 0.56 22.08 0.39
N GLY A 67 -0.32 21.83 -0.60
CA GLY A 67 -1.50 22.63 -0.89
C GLY A 67 -2.57 22.66 0.21
N ARG A 68 -2.47 21.82 1.26
CA ARG A 68 -3.32 21.95 2.46
C ARG A 68 -2.87 23.08 3.38
N SER A 69 -1.69 23.65 3.18
CA SER A 69 -1.18 24.81 3.92
C SER A 69 -1.19 26.07 3.06
N GLY A 70 -1.28 27.23 3.69
CA GLY A 70 -1.26 28.51 2.98
C GLY A 70 -2.42 28.71 2.00
N HIS A 71 -3.57 28.09 2.22
CA HIS A 71 -4.72 28.07 1.31
C HIS A 71 -5.48 29.41 1.31
N ALA A 72 -4.75 30.51 1.02
CA ALA A 72 -5.32 31.84 0.89
C ALA A 72 -4.51 32.67 -0.14
N PRO A 73 -5.13 33.63 -0.82
CA PRO A 73 -4.43 34.51 -1.77
C PRO A 73 -3.20 35.18 -1.13
N GLY A 74 -2.07 35.11 -1.82
CA GLY A 74 -0.80 35.71 -1.35
C GLY A 74 -0.04 34.92 -0.28
N ARG A 75 -0.55 33.77 0.18
CA ARG A 75 0.17 32.88 1.10
C ARG A 75 0.90 31.76 0.38
N THR A 76 2.09 31.43 0.86
CA THR A 76 2.90 30.34 0.32
C THR A 76 2.57 29.02 1.02
N SER A 77 2.28 27.98 0.27
CA SER A 77 2.16 26.60 0.80
C SER A 77 3.50 26.13 1.37
N ARG A 78 3.48 25.53 2.56
CA ARG A 78 4.66 25.07 3.28
C ARG A 78 4.52 23.62 3.71
N VAL A 79 5.46 22.79 3.27
CA VAL A 79 5.58 21.41 3.73
C VAL A 79 6.99 21.19 4.29
N THR A 80 7.09 20.48 5.41
CA THR A 80 8.35 20.06 6.00
C THR A 80 8.42 18.54 5.96
N LEU A 81 9.41 18.00 5.28
CA LEU A 81 9.70 16.56 5.27
C LEU A 81 10.39 16.19 6.59
N VAL A 82 9.90 15.13 7.23
CA VAL A 82 10.42 14.59 8.49
C VAL A 82 10.80 13.13 8.24
N PRO A 83 12.02 12.85 7.74
CA PRO A 83 12.49 11.50 7.47
C PRO A 83 12.55 10.65 8.75
N THR A 84 12.20 9.37 8.65
CA THR A 84 12.23 8.42 9.76
C THR A 84 13.44 7.49 9.70
N HIS A 85 14.14 7.46 8.57
CA HIS A 85 15.40 6.73 8.39
C HIS A 85 16.25 7.36 7.27
N SER A 86 17.50 6.93 7.18
CA SER A 86 18.52 7.56 6.31
C SER A 86 18.16 7.59 4.82
N LEU A 87 17.50 6.56 4.28
CA LEU A 87 17.09 6.55 2.88
C LEU A 87 15.97 7.57 2.60
N GLU A 88 15.09 7.84 3.57
CA GLU A 88 14.09 8.91 3.45
C GLU A 88 14.72 10.31 3.49
N VAL A 89 15.93 10.47 4.05
CA VAL A 89 16.68 11.74 3.94
C VAL A 89 17.14 11.96 2.49
N ILE A 90 17.59 10.89 1.81
CA ILE A 90 17.93 10.95 0.38
C ILE A 90 16.66 11.23 -0.45
N GLU A 91 15.53 10.59 -0.12
CA GLU A 91 14.24 10.91 -0.77
C GLU A 91 13.84 12.38 -0.58
N ALA A 92 14.13 12.96 0.60
CA ALA A 92 13.83 14.37 0.86
C ALA A 92 14.66 15.31 -0.03
N ALA A 93 15.96 15.01 -0.22
CA ALA A 93 16.80 15.72 -1.17
C ALA A 93 16.28 15.57 -2.61
N ALA A 94 15.95 14.35 -3.02
CA ALA A 94 15.42 14.03 -4.32
C ALA A 94 14.07 14.71 -4.59
N ALA A 95 13.18 14.73 -3.59
CA ALA A 95 11.87 15.37 -3.71
C ALA A 95 11.98 16.88 -3.91
N GLN A 96 12.94 17.56 -3.28
CA GLN A 96 13.19 19.00 -3.49
C GLN A 96 13.57 19.26 -4.95
N VAL A 97 14.47 18.46 -5.53
CA VAL A 97 14.87 18.58 -6.93
C VAL A 97 13.70 18.30 -7.85
N ALA A 98 12.99 17.18 -7.64
CA ALA A 98 11.86 16.79 -8.47
C ALA A 98 10.72 17.82 -8.46
N VAL A 99 10.42 18.44 -7.31
CA VAL A 99 9.45 19.54 -7.21
C VAL A 99 9.93 20.77 -7.98
N ALA A 100 11.20 21.16 -7.83
CA ALA A 100 11.76 22.31 -8.54
C ALA A 100 11.72 22.12 -10.07
N GLU A 101 11.96 20.92 -10.54
CA GLU A 101 11.95 20.55 -11.96
C GLU A 101 10.55 20.15 -12.47
N ARG A 102 9.53 20.21 -11.61
CA ARG A 102 8.13 19.86 -11.94
C ARG A 102 7.96 18.43 -12.47
N ARG A 103 8.74 17.49 -11.98
CA ARG A 103 8.62 16.07 -12.30
C ARG A 103 7.43 15.48 -11.55
N ILE A 104 6.26 15.51 -12.17
CA ILE A 104 5.01 15.05 -11.56
C ILE A 104 4.58 13.74 -12.22
N GLU A 105 4.16 12.79 -11.42
CA GLU A 105 3.72 11.47 -11.87
C GLU A 105 2.51 11.57 -12.81
N ALA A 106 2.64 10.98 -13.97
CA ALA A 106 1.51 10.69 -14.84
C ALA A 106 0.79 9.41 -14.35
N ARG A 107 -0.54 9.41 -14.43
CA ARG A 107 -1.35 8.21 -14.22
C ARG A 107 -2.11 7.89 -15.49
N SER A 108 -2.01 6.63 -15.90
CA SER A 108 -2.87 6.10 -16.95
C SER A 108 -4.28 5.90 -16.39
N ALA A 109 -5.28 6.50 -17.04
CA ALA A 109 -6.66 6.24 -16.69
C ALA A 109 -7.07 4.82 -17.09
N PRO A 110 -7.98 4.14 -16.33
CA PRO A 110 -8.49 2.84 -16.72
C PRO A 110 -9.07 2.88 -18.14
N GLN A 111 -8.74 1.88 -18.94
CA GLN A 111 -9.25 1.73 -20.30
C GLN A 111 -10.30 0.63 -20.33
N ARG A 112 -11.46 0.94 -20.89
CA ARG A 112 -12.58 0.00 -21.09
C ARG A 112 -12.96 -0.79 -19.83
N PRO A 113 -13.21 -0.13 -18.66
CA PRO A 113 -13.65 -0.85 -17.47
C PRO A 113 -15.09 -1.36 -17.70
N LEU A 114 -15.22 -2.63 -18.07
CA LEU A 114 -16.50 -3.23 -18.50
C LEU A 114 -17.49 -3.40 -17.35
N ASP A 115 -17.03 -3.59 -16.13
CA ASP A 115 -17.84 -3.60 -14.92
C ASP A 115 -18.53 -2.25 -14.68
N VAL A 116 -17.82 -1.15 -14.91
CA VAL A 116 -18.36 0.22 -14.83
C VAL A 116 -19.32 0.47 -15.98
N LEU A 117 -19.01 0.02 -17.21
CA LEU A 117 -19.90 0.11 -18.35
C LEU A 117 -21.23 -0.61 -18.08
N VAL A 118 -21.16 -1.84 -17.60
CA VAL A 118 -22.33 -2.65 -17.23
C VAL A 118 -23.17 -1.94 -16.15
N GLN A 119 -22.55 -1.35 -15.15
CA GLN A 119 -23.25 -0.56 -14.13
C GLN A 119 -23.90 0.69 -14.74
N HIS A 120 -23.20 1.37 -15.65
CA HIS A 120 -23.71 2.56 -16.34
C HIS A 120 -24.94 2.26 -17.21
N LEU A 121 -24.91 1.15 -17.98
CA LEU A 121 -26.06 0.72 -18.78
C LEU A 121 -27.33 0.54 -17.94
N VAL A 122 -27.20 -0.09 -16.76
CA VAL A 122 -28.35 -0.25 -15.85
C VAL A 122 -28.79 1.11 -15.27
N SER A 123 -27.85 2.03 -15.01
CA SER A 123 -28.18 3.40 -14.56
C SER A 123 -28.96 4.18 -15.61
N MET A 124 -28.54 4.12 -16.88
CA MET A 124 -29.25 4.75 -18.00
C MET A 124 -30.63 4.14 -18.22
N ALA A 125 -30.76 2.80 -18.17
CA ALA A 125 -32.03 2.11 -18.24
C ALA A 125 -32.98 2.53 -17.11
N LEU A 126 -32.45 2.81 -15.91
CA LEU A 126 -33.23 3.26 -14.75
C LEU A 126 -33.62 4.74 -14.85
N GLY A 127 -32.79 5.55 -15.51
CA GLY A 127 -32.98 7.00 -15.67
C GLY A 127 -34.01 7.42 -16.73
N GLY A 128 -34.68 6.47 -17.38
CA GLY A 128 -35.67 6.72 -18.44
C GLY A 128 -35.55 5.76 -19.60
N GLY A 129 -34.50 5.00 -19.66
CA GLY A 129 -34.20 4.07 -20.76
C GLY A 129 -33.18 4.67 -21.74
N PHE A 130 -32.67 3.81 -22.63
CA PHE A 130 -31.71 4.20 -23.66
C PHE A 130 -31.89 3.38 -24.95
N ARG A 131 -31.45 3.94 -26.07
CA ARG A 131 -31.28 3.21 -27.33
C ARG A 131 -29.80 2.83 -27.47
N PRO A 132 -29.50 1.54 -27.73
CA PRO A 132 -28.13 1.05 -27.77
C PRO A 132 -27.19 1.81 -28.72
N GLU A 133 -27.70 2.16 -29.89
CA GLU A 133 -26.91 2.82 -30.93
C GLU A 133 -26.52 4.25 -30.52
N GLU A 134 -27.45 4.99 -29.92
CA GLU A 134 -27.22 6.37 -29.45
C GLU A 134 -26.28 6.36 -28.26
N LEU A 135 -26.50 5.48 -27.27
CA LEU A 135 -25.68 5.39 -26.08
C LEU A 135 -24.26 4.87 -26.39
N PHE A 136 -24.07 4.02 -27.39
CA PHE A 136 -22.75 3.61 -27.86
C PHE A 136 -21.90 4.79 -28.31
N VAL A 137 -22.48 5.68 -29.11
CA VAL A 137 -21.80 6.89 -29.58
C VAL A 137 -21.46 7.81 -28.41
N GLU A 138 -22.38 8.00 -27.48
CA GLU A 138 -22.19 8.84 -26.30
C GLU A 138 -21.07 8.30 -25.39
N VAL A 139 -21.10 7.01 -25.04
CA VAL A 139 -20.11 6.36 -24.18
C VAL A 139 -18.70 6.49 -24.77
N ARG A 140 -18.55 6.36 -26.08
CA ARG A 140 -17.24 6.48 -26.75
C ARG A 140 -16.66 7.90 -26.77
N GLN A 141 -17.43 8.92 -26.41
CA GLN A 141 -16.89 10.27 -26.20
C GLN A 141 -16.04 10.36 -24.93
N ALA A 142 -16.29 9.49 -23.94
CA ALA A 142 -15.46 9.41 -22.75
C ALA A 142 -14.09 8.79 -23.08
N TRP A 143 -13.02 9.38 -22.55
CA TRP A 143 -11.64 8.94 -22.82
C TRP A 143 -11.44 7.44 -22.55
N SER A 144 -11.98 6.94 -21.45
CA SER A 144 -11.84 5.52 -21.06
C SER A 144 -12.50 4.56 -22.05
N TYR A 145 -13.51 4.99 -22.81
CA TYR A 145 -14.25 4.14 -23.74
C TYR A 145 -14.04 4.47 -25.21
N ARG A 146 -13.16 5.42 -25.55
CA ARG A 146 -12.92 5.79 -26.96
C ARG A 146 -12.46 4.64 -27.85
N GLN A 147 -11.86 3.61 -27.26
CA GLN A 147 -11.40 2.40 -27.92
C GLN A 147 -12.36 1.20 -27.69
N LEU A 148 -13.57 1.43 -27.16
CA LEU A 148 -14.59 0.40 -27.01
C LEU A 148 -15.02 -0.07 -28.40
N ASP A 149 -14.86 -1.36 -28.68
CA ASP A 149 -15.26 -1.97 -29.94
C ASP A 149 -16.72 -2.46 -29.89
N VAL A 150 -17.23 -2.87 -31.06
CA VAL A 150 -18.62 -3.32 -31.20
C VAL A 150 -18.84 -4.63 -30.46
N ASP A 151 -17.87 -5.54 -30.44
CA ASP A 151 -18.02 -6.84 -29.79
C ASP A 151 -18.11 -6.70 -28.28
N GLN A 152 -17.27 -5.86 -27.68
CA GLN A 152 -17.33 -5.52 -26.25
C GLN A 152 -18.65 -4.83 -25.89
N TRP A 153 -19.16 -3.96 -26.76
CA TRP A 153 -20.44 -3.30 -26.58
C TRP A 153 -21.59 -4.30 -26.61
N GLN A 154 -21.63 -5.19 -27.61
CA GLN A 154 -22.65 -6.25 -27.72
C GLN A 154 -22.58 -7.21 -26.53
N TRP A 155 -21.37 -7.55 -26.09
CA TRP A 155 -21.20 -8.35 -24.89
C TRP A 155 -21.80 -7.64 -23.65
N ALA A 156 -21.54 -6.33 -23.45
CA ALA A 156 -22.07 -5.57 -22.33
C ALA A 156 -23.62 -5.50 -22.36
N LEU A 157 -24.22 -5.32 -23.53
CA LEU A 157 -25.66 -5.36 -23.71
C LEU A 157 -26.23 -6.74 -23.37
N ALA A 158 -25.65 -7.82 -23.90
CA ALA A 158 -26.05 -9.18 -23.59
C ALA A 158 -25.88 -9.48 -22.08
N PHE A 159 -24.83 -8.99 -21.46
CA PHE A 159 -24.56 -9.19 -20.04
C PHE A 159 -25.62 -8.50 -19.15
N VAL A 160 -26.03 -7.26 -19.44
CA VAL A 160 -27.10 -6.60 -18.65
C VAL A 160 -28.46 -7.22 -18.89
N ARG A 161 -28.67 -7.84 -20.05
CA ARG A 161 -29.94 -8.52 -20.42
C ARG A 161 -30.08 -9.91 -19.83
N HIS A 162 -28.99 -10.70 -19.78
CA HIS A 162 -29.02 -12.12 -19.41
C HIS A 162 -28.02 -12.50 -18.30
N GLY A 163 -27.11 -11.63 -17.88
CA GLY A 163 -26.10 -11.94 -16.88
C GLY A 163 -24.93 -12.78 -17.39
N GLY A 164 -24.75 -12.93 -18.71
CA GLY A 164 -23.81 -13.85 -19.34
C GLY A 164 -24.42 -15.24 -19.60
N HIS A 165 -23.73 -16.10 -20.32
CA HIS A 165 -24.23 -17.41 -20.73
C HIS A 165 -24.63 -18.30 -19.55
N SER A 166 -23.86 -18.30 -18.48
CA SER A 166 -24.05 -19.15 -17.29
C SER A 166 -25.17 -18.70 -16.37
N LEU A 167 -25.70 -17.48 -16.53
CA LEU A 167 -26.71 -16.90 -15.63
C LEU A 167 -28.10 -16.68 -16.31
N THR A 168 -28.29 -17.09 -17.54
CA THR A 168 -29.52 -16.85 -18.32
C THR A 168 -30.79 -17.40 -17.66
N ALA A 169 -30.66 -18.48 -16.88
CA ALA A 169 -31.79 -19.08 -16.15
C ALA A 169 -32.21 -18.31 -14.88
N TYR A 170 -31.44 -17.28 -14.48
CA TYR A 170 -31.67 -16.57 -13.23
C TYR A 170 -32.24 -15.16 -13.48
N PRO A 171 -33.54 -14.91 -13.20
CA PRO A 171 -34.17 -13.61 -13.45
C PRO A 171 -33.55 -12.43 -12.72
N ASP A 172 -32.84 -12.66 -11.60
CA ASP A 172 -32.16 -11.63 -10.82
C ASP A 172 -31.04 -10.93 -11.60
N TYR A 173 -30.52 -11.55 -12.67
CA TYR A 173 -29.46 -11.01 -13.53
C TYR A 173 -29.98 -10.47 -14.87
N GLN A 174 -31.28 -10.59 -15.14
CA GLN A 174 -31.99 -9.93 -16.24
C GLN A 174 -32.33 -8.51 -15.79
N ARG A 175 -31.39 -7.58 -15.99
CA ARG A 175 -31.46 -6.24 -15.38
C ARG A 175 -32.00 -5.17 -16.29
N VAL A 176 -31.92 -5.39 -17.59
CA VAL A 176 -32.39 -4.45 -18.61
C VAL A 176 -33.06 -5.22 -19.74
N GLU A 177 -34.20 -4.75 -20.21
CA GLU A 177 -34.93 -5.32 -21.31
C GLU A 177 -35.41 -4.23 -22.28
N PRO A 178 -35.45 -4.48 -23.61
CA PRO A 178 -36.08 -3.59 -24.56
C PRO A 178 -37.60 -3.62 -24.40
N ASP A 179 -38.24 -2.46 -24.42
CA ASP A 179 -39.70 -2.35 -24.56
C ASP A 179 -40.13 -2.45 -26.04
N GLU A 180 -41.44 -2.38 -26.31
CA GLU A 180 -42.02 -2.47 -27.65
C GLU A 180 -41.48 -1.39 -28.61
N SER A 181 -41.01 -0.27 -28.10
CA SER A 181 -40.40 0.83 -28.89
C SER A 181 -38.89 0.64 -29.13
N GLY A 182 -38.30 -0.45 -28.63
CA GLY A 182 -36.86 -0.70 -28.67
C GLY A 182 -36.07 0.10 -27.66
N LEU A 183 -36.71 0.76 -26.69
CA LEU A 183 -36.07 1.47 -25.60
C LEU A 183 -35.72 0.51 -24.47
N TRP A 184 -34.45 0.47 -24.06
CA TRP A 184 -33.96 -0.44 -23.04
C TRP A 184 -34.23 0.13 -21.65
N LYS A 185 -34.98 -0.60 -20.82
CA LYS A 185 -35.43 -0.17 -19.49
C LYS A 185 -35.21 -1.24 -18.43
N VAL A 186 -35.22 -0.84 -17.16
CA VAL A 186 -35.17 -1.77 -16.02
C VAL A 186 -36.55 -2.42 -15.85
N PRO A 187 -36.67 -3.79 -15.88
CA PRO A 187 -37.97 -4.48 -15.94
C PRO A 187 -38.72 -4.47 -14.59
N SER A 188 -38.04 -4.30 -13.46
CA SER A 188 -38.69 -4.45 -12.17
C SER A 188 -38.20 -3.47 -11.10
N LYS A 189 -39.13 -3.13 -10.16
CA LYS A 189 -38.80 -2.29 -8.98
C LYS A 189 -37.71 -2.92 -8.09
N ARG A 190 -37.64 -4.24 -8.03
CA ARG A 190 -36.64 -4.98 -7.26
C ARG A 190 -35.24 -4.76 -7.82
N VAL A 191 -35.08 -4.88 -9.13
CA VAL A 191 -33.79 -4.60 -9.81
C VAL A 191 -33.41 -3.15 -9.63
N ALA A 192 -34.37 -2.22 -9.84
CA ALA A 192 -34.17 -0.79 -9.63
C ALA A 192 -33.66 -0.45 -8.21
N LEU A 193 -34.26 -1.04 -7.18
CA LEU A 193 -33.87 -0.82 -5.80
C LEU A 193 -32.46 -1.37 -5.52
N ARG A 194 -32.17 -2.61 -5.96
CA ARG A 194 -30.84 -3.23 -5.79
C ARG A 194 -29.77 -2.39 -6.46
N HIS A 195 -30.01 -1.91 -7.68
CA HIS A 195 -29.06 -1.07 -8.40
C HIS A 195 -28.78 0.24 -7.66
N ARG A 196 -29.82 0.98 -7.24
CA ARG A 196 -29.65 2.24 -6.48
C ARG A 196 -28.85 2.08 -5.20
N MET A 197 -28.92 0.90 -4.57
CA MET A 197 -28.18 0.60 -3.34
C MET A 197 -26.76 0.10 -3.57
N SER A 198 -26.41 -0.24 -4.82
CA SER A 198 -25.10 -0.82 -5.17
C SER A 198 -24.31 0.05 -6.15
N ILE A 199 -24.87 1.20 -6.55
CA ILE A 199 -24.22 2.08 -7.51
C ILE A 199 -22.94 2.69 -6.91
N GLY A 200 -21.89 2.72 -7.71
CA GLY A 200 -20.58 3.29 -7.36
C GLY A 200 -19.43 2.35 -7.70
N THR A 201 -18.27 2.94 -7.85
CA THR A 201 -17.04 2.25 -8.25
C THR A 201 -16.03 2.11 -7.10
N ILE A 202 -16.26 2.80 -5.97
CA ILE A 202 -15.44 2.68 -4.78
C ILE A 202 -16.00 1.56 -3.91
N VAL A 203 -15.35 0.41 -4.01
CA VAL A 203 -15.70 -0.78 -3.24
C VAL A 203 -14.75 -0.86 -2.05
N SER A 204 -15.23 -0.40 -0.88
CA SER A 204 -14.42 -0.48 0.34
C SER A 204 -14.23 -1.93 0.79
N ASP A 205 -13.08 -2.21 1.41
CA ASP A 205 -12.89 -3.42 2.20
C ASP A 205 -13.96 -3.50 3.29
N ALA A 206 -14.34 -4.72 3.65
CA ALA A 206 -15.31 -4.92 4.70
C ALA A 206 -14.76 -4.40 6.02
N SER A 207 -15.43 -3.42 6.59
CA SER A 207 -15.10 -2.84 7.87
C SER A 207 -16.13 -3.23 8.92
N LEU A 208 -15.65 -3.55 10.12
CA LEU A 208 -16.46 -3.87 11.28
C LEU A 208 -16.57 -2.63 12.17
N THR A 209 -17.77 -2.35 12.68
CA THR A 209 -17.97 -1.25 13.63
C THR A 209 -17.47 -1.66 15.01
N VAL A 210 -16.62 -0.86 15.64
CA VAL A 210 -16.13 -1.10 17.01
C VAL A 210 -17.05 -0.40 18.00
N LYS A 211 -17.62 -1.18 18.94
CA LYS A 211 -18.52 -0.68 20.01
C LYS A 211 -18.09 -1.20 21.37
N PHE A 212 -18.26 -0.39 22.40
CA PHE A 212 -18.12 -0.89 23.77
C PHE A 212 -19.16 -1.96 24.06
N TRP A 213 -18.73 -3.01 24.75
CA TRP A 213 -19.63 -4.01 25.29
C TRP A 213 -20.47 -3.40 26.43
N ALA A 214 -21.78 -3.43 26.29
CA ALA A 214 -22.72 -3.02 27.33
C ALA A 214 -23.80 -4.10 27.47
N ARG A 215 -24.16 -4.42 28.71
CA ARG A 215 -25.32 -5.27 28.99
C ARG A 215 -26.57 -4.54 28.48
N GLY A 216 -27.15 -5.02 27.38
CA GLY A 216 -28.29 -4.38 26.72
C GLY A 216 -28.05 -3.89 25.28
N GLY A 217 -26.86 -4.08 24.70
CA GLY A 217 -26.63 -4.00 23.23
C GLY A 217 -26.38 -2.62 22.62
N THR A 218 -26.45 -1.51 23.37
CA THR A 218 -26.33 -0.12 22.86
C THR A 218 -25.03 0.58 23.26
N GLY A 219 -23.89 -0.13 23.15
CA GLY A 219 -22.59 0.49 23.41
C GLY A 219 -22.24 1.61 22.41
N ARG A 220 -21.57 2.67 22.91
CA ARG A 220 -21.10 3.79 22.07
C ARG A 220 -20.17 3.27 20.98
N SER A 221 -20.42 3.68 19.71
CA SER A 221 -19.52 3.42 18.59
C SER A 221 -18.22 4.22 18.76
N LEU A 222 -17.09 3.57 18.50
CA LEU A 222 -15.76 4.17 18.53
C LEU A 222 -15.22 4.45 17.11
N GLY A 223 -15.80 3.81 16.09
CA GLY A 223 -15.37 3.90 14.71
C GLY A 223 -15.43 2.54 14.02
N SER A 224 -14.63 2.33 13.00
CA SER A 224 -14.56 1.09 12.22
C SER A 224 -13.13 0.55 12.12
N VAL A 225 -13.01 -0.76 11.94
CA VAL A 225 -11.74 -1.49 11.78
C VAL A 225 -11.88 -2.51 10.66
N GLU A 226 -10.80 -2.77 9.91
CA GLU A 226 -10.82 -3.78 8.86
C GLU A 226 -11.09 -5.19 9.42
N GLU A 227 -11.96 -5.94 8.75
CA GLU A 227 -12.29 -7.32 9.13
C GLU A 227 -11.02 -8.19 9.15
N GLY A 228 -10.11 -8.02 8.19
CA GLY A 228 -8.87 -8.78 8.08
C GLY A 228 -7.93 -8.62 9.29
N PHE A 229 -7.99 -7.48 10.00
CA PHE A 229 -7.26 -7.31 11.26
C PHE A 229 -7.92 -8.09 12.40
N ILE A 230 -9.22 -7.94 12.56
CA ILE A 230 -9.99 -8.59 13.64
C ILE A 230 -10.02 -10.10 13.49
N ALA A 231 -10.04 -10.61 12.27
CA ALA A 231 -10.02 -12.05 11.99
C ALA A 231 -8.76 -12.77 12.53
N ARG A 232 -7.70 -12.02 12.84
CA ARG A 232 -6.46 -12.54 13.43
C ARG A 232 -6.47 -12.53 14.97
N LEU A 233 -7.43 -11.85 15.57
CA LEU A 233 -7.57 -11.73 17.02
C LEU A 233 -8.54 -12.76 17.56
N ARG A 234 -8.30 -13.17 18.81
CA ARG A 234 -9.20 -14.04 19.58
C ARG A 234 -9.89 -13.22 20.69
N PRO A 235 -11.08 -13.60 21.12
CA PRO A 235 -11.66 -13.03 22.35
C PRO A 235 -10.65 -13.05 23.49
N GLY A 236 -10.50 -11.92 24.21
CA GLY A 236 -9.49 -11.71 25.23
C GLY A 236 -8.20 -11.04 24.73
N ASP A 237 -7.95 -10.97 23.42
CA ASP A 237 -6.79 -10.26 22.88
C ASP A 237 -6.95 -8.74 23.00
N ASN A 238 -5.85 -8.09 23.37
CA ASN A 238 -5.79 -6.63 23.47
C ASN A 238 -5.30 -6.01 22.17
N PHE A 239 -5.93 -4.90 21.78
CA PHE A 239 -5.48 -4.09 20.64
C PHE A 239 -5.63 -2.60 20.90
N LEU A 240 -4.80 -1.81 20.22
CA LEU A 240 -4.82 -0.35 20.34
C LEU A 240 -5.76 0.23 19.25
N PHE A 241 -6.77 0.98 19.65
CA PHE A 241 -7.70 1.61 18.71
C PHE A 241 -8.08 3.02 19.17
N ALA A 242 -7.98 4.01 18.28
CA ALA A 242 -8.28 5.42 18.58
C ALA A 242 -7.57 5.94 19.86
N GLY A 243 -6.30 5.57 20.05
CA GLY A 243 -5.50 5.95 21.22
C GLY A 243 -5.88 5.24 22.52
N ARG A 244 -6.72 4.19 22.47
CA ARG A 244 -7.21 3.45 23.63
C ARG A 244 -6.79 1.99 23.53
N LEU A 245 -6.43 1.41 24.66
CA LEU A 245 -6.23 -0.02 24.77
C LEU A 245 -7.58 -0.70 24.98
N LEU A 246 -7.94 -1.60 24.07
CA LEU A 246 -9.20 -2.31 24.06
C LEU A 246 -8.95 -3.81 24.07
N GLU A 247 -9.83 -4.56 24.72
CA GLU A 247 -9.88 -6.03 24.73
C GLU A 247 -11.04 -6.49 23.85
N LEU A 248 -10.78 -7.41 22.92
CA LEU A 248 -11.80 -8.03 22.10
C LEU A 248 -12.70 -8.94 22.94
N VAL A 249 -13.98 -8.65 23.01
CA VAL A 249 -14.97 -9.50 23.68
C VAL A 249 -15.54 -10.51 22.69
N ARG A 250 -16.13 -10.03 21.59
CA ARG A 250 -16.71 -10.87 20.53
C ARG A 250 -16.91 -10.07 19.25
N VAL A 251 -17.13 -10.81 18.16
CA VAL A 251 -17.54 -10.23 16.87
C VAL A 251 -18.91 -10.80 16.51
N GLU A 252 -19.87 -9.93 16.26
CA GLU A 252 -21.24 -10.32 15.92
C GLU A 252 -21.87 -9.27 14.99
N ASN A 253 -22.54 -9.70 13.93
CA ASN A 253 -23.29 -8.86 12.97
C ASN A 253 -22.50 -7.60 12.51
N MET A 254 -21.28 -7.78 11.96
CA MET A 254 -20.38 -6.70 11.51
C MET A 254 -20.01 -5.71 12.62
N THR A 255 -20.11 -6.12 13.89
CA THR A 255 -19.75 -5.33 15.06
C THR A 255 -18.72 -6.06 15.92
N VAL A 256 -17.66 -5.34 16.28
CA VAL A 256 -16.63 -5.76 17.23
C VAL A 256 -16.99 -5.19 18.59
N TYR A 257 -17.31 -6.03 19.53
CA TYR A 257 -17.58 -5.62 20.91
C TYR A 257 -16.30 -5.66 21.72
N VAL A 258 -16.02 -4.57 22.43
CA VAL A 258 -14.77 -4.38 23.17
C VAL A 258 -15.01 -3.88 24.56
N ASN A 259 -14.09 -4.23 25.47
CA ASN A 259 -13.95 -3.60 26.79
C ASN A 259 -12.73 -2.68 26.81
N ARG A 260 -12.66 -1.79 27.82
CA ARG A 260 -11.39 -1.12 28.14
C ARG A 260 -10.43 -2.15 28.72
N ALA A 261 -9.21 -2.19 28.23
CA ALA A 261 -8.19 -3.07 28.74
C ALA A 261 -7.13 -2.31 29.54
N SER A 262 -6.48 -3.00 30.48
CA SER A 262 -5.29 -2.55 31.18
C SER A 262 -4.18 -3.58 30.89
N GLY A 263 -3.03 -3.15 30.35
CA GLY A 263 -1.92 -4.05 30.05
C GLY A 263 -0.85 -3.42 29.17
N ARG A 264 0.26 -4.15 28.96
CA ARG A 264 1.41 -3.68 28.18
C ARG A 264 1.51 -4.30 26.77
N LYS A 265 0.75 -5.36 26.49
CA LYS A 265 0.78 -6.03 25.16
C LYS A 265 -0.50 -5.73 24.43
N ALA A 266 -0.39 -5.11 23.25
CA ALA A 266 -1.52 -4.85 22.39
C ALA A 266 -1.11 -5.05 20.92
N ALA A 267 -2.00 -5.66 20.14
CA ALA A 267 -1.88 -5.64 18.69
C ALA A 267 -2.25 -4.22 18.19
N VAL A 268 -1.47 -3.70 17.25
CA VAL A 268 -1.79 -2.43 16.61
C VAL A 268 -2.50 -2.76 15.29
N PRO A 269 -3.70 -2.21 15.05
CA PRO A 269 -4.38 -2.38 13.77
C PRO A 269 -3.44 -1.96 12.64
N ARG A 270 -3.30 -2.84 11.67
CA ARG A 270 -2.65 -2.54 10.41
C ARG A 270 -3.74 -2.58 9.35
N TRP A 271 -3.93 -1.47 8.69
CA TRP A 271 -4.76 -1.43 7.50
C TRP A 271 -3.95 -2.03 6.34
N ASN A 272 -4.55 -3.00 5.69
CA ASN A 272 -3.99 -3.57 4.45
C ASN A 272 -4.14 -2.63 3.25
N GLY A 273 -4.56 -1.39 3.48
CA GLY A 273 -4.49 -0.33 2.48
C GLY A 273 -3.12 -0.39 1.82
N GLY A 274 -3.09 -0.66 0.51
CA GLY A 274 -1.88 -0.98 -0.22
C GLY A 274 -0.77 0.02 0.10
N ARG A 275 0.38 -0.45 0.54
CA ARG A 275 1.55 0.39 0.73
C ARG A 275 1.89 0.96 -0.64
N MET A 276 1.59 2.24 -0.87
CA MET A 276 1.90 2.87 -2.13
C MET A 276 3.39 2.75 -2.42
N PRO A 277 3.75 2.29 -3.62
CA PRO A 277 5.15 2.21 -4.02
C PRO A 277 5.74 3.61 -4.21
N LEU A 278 7.04 3.70 -4.12
CA LEU A 278 7.78 4.89 -4.55
C LEU A 278 7.50 5.13 -6.05
N SER A 279 7.18 6.37 -6.43
CA SER A 279 6.93 6.73 -7.82
C SER A 279 8.21 6.65 -8.66
N SER A 280 8.07 6.55 -9.99
CA SER A 280 9.22 6.53 -10.90
C SER A 280 10.00 7.82 -10.83
N GLU A 281 9.30 8.96 -10.86
CA GLU A 281 9.90 10.30 -10.89
C GLU A 281 10.72 10.58 -9.61
N LEU A 282 10.18 10.18 -8.45
CA LEU A 282 10.91 10.33 -7.19
C LEU A 282 12.04 9.31 -7.08
N ALA A 283 11.84 8.08 -7.54
CA ALA A 283 12.86 7.05 -7.56
C ALA A 283 14.05 7.40 -8.47
N ASP A 284 13.77 7.94 -9.66
CA ASP A 284 14.82 8.39 -10.58
C ASP A 284 15.61 9.55 -9.98
N ALA A 285 14.95 10.51 -9.34
CA ALA A 285 15.62 11.59 -8.60
C ALA A 285 16.47 11.07 -7.43
N VAL A 286 16.06 10.00 -6.73
CA VAL A 286 16.89 9.33 -5.70
C VAL A 286 18.14 8.71 -6.31
N VAL A 287 18.03 8.02 -7.45
CA VAL A 287 19.17 7.44 -8.16
C VAL A 287 20.15 8.52 -8.62
N GLU A 288 19.66 9.66 -9.11
CA GLU A 288 20.50 10.81 -9.47
C GLU A 288 21.29 11.36 -8.28
N GLN A 289 20.66 11.46 -7.09
CA GLN A 289 21.36 11.86 -5.86
C GLN A 289 22.45 10.86 -5.46
N LEU A 290 22.15 9.55 -5.56
CA LEU A 290 23.14 8.50 -5.29
C LEU A 290 24.27 8.49 -6.32
N GLY A 291 23.96 8.68 -7.61
CA GLY A 291 24.96 8.81 -8.67
C GLY A 291 25.84 10.06 -8.49
N ALA A 292 25.29 11.18 -8.04
CA ALA A 292 26.07 12.36 -7.68
C ALA A 292 26.99 12.09 -6.49
N ALA A 293 26.50 11.41 -5.44
CA ALA A 293 27.28 10.99 -4.28
C ALA A 293 28.42 10.02 -4.66
N ALA A 294 28.18 9.09 -5.58
CA ALA A 294 29.21 8.20 -6.11
C ALA A 294 30.36 8.97 -6.80
N ARG A 295 30.06 10.15 -7.35
CA ARG A 295 31.04 11.07 -7.95
C ARG A 295 31.61 12.07 -6.94
N GLY A 296 31.36 11.88 -5.63
CA GLY A 296 31.85 12.72 -4.53
C GLY A 296 31.07 14.03 -4.34
N ARG A 297 29.89 14.21 -4.96
CA ARG A 297 29.07 15.42 -4.83
C ARG A 297 27.94 15.23 -3.83
N PHE A 298 27.91 16.09 -2.82
CA PHE A 298 26.90 16.12 -1.74
C PHE A 298 26.36 17.56 -1.64
N ASP A 299 25.56 17.96 -2.64
CA ASP A 299 25.23 19.37 -2.88
C ASP A 299 24.23 19.91 -1.84
N SER A 300 23.24 19.12 -1.41
CA SER A 300 22.23 19.53 -0.43
C SER A 300 22.66 19.27 1.02
N GLN A 301 21.97 19.90 1.97
CA GLN A 301 22.18 19.65 3.41
C GLN A 301 21.83 18.20 3.77
N GLU A 302 20.77 17.67 3.21
CA GLU A 302 20.30 16.29 3.40
C GLU A 302 21.37 15.30 2.92
N MET A 303 21.94 15.52 1.75
CA MET A 303 22.99 14.64 1.21
C MET A 303 24.27 14.70 2.05
N ARG A 304 24.65 15.87 2.56
CA ARG A 304 25.77 15.99 3.52
C ARG A 304 25.48 15.25 4.82
N LEU A 305 24.24 15.26 5.30
CA LEU A 305 23.85 14.54 6.51
C LEU A 305 24.00 13.02 6.37
N VAL A 306 23.67 12.45 5.21
CA VAL A 306 23.79 11.01 4.94
C VAL A 306 25.16 10.59 4.39
N GLN A 307 26.04 11.53 4.08
CA GLN A 307 27.37 11.26 3.55
C GLN A 307 28.15 10.19 4.32
N PRO A 308 28.22 10.21 5.68
CA PRO A 308 28.95 9.17 6.42
C PRO A 308 28.40 7.76 6.17
N LEU A 309 27.06 7.59 6.06
CA LEU A 309 26.45 6.31 5.76
C LEU A 309 26.77 5.86 4.33
N LEU A 310 26.68 6.77 3.35
CA LEU A 310 27.00 6.48 1.95
C LEU A 310 28.49 6.18 1.77
N GLN A 311 29.38 6.79 2.58
CA GLN A 311 30.80 6.46 2.61
C GLN A 311 31.03 5.02 3.07
N VAL A 312 30.31 4.56 4.10
CA VAL A 312 30.37 3.14 4.55
C VAL A 312 29.89 2.22 3.43
N GLN A 313 28.81 2.57 2.74
CA GLN A 313 28.33 1.81 1.60
C GLN A 313 29.38 1.70 0.49
N MET A 314 30.02 2.81 0.12
CA MET A 314 31.08 2.84 -0.90
C MET A 314 32.34 2.05 -0.48
N ASN A 315 32.68 2.08 0.81
CA ASN A 315 33.83 1.32 1.32
C ASN A 315 33.60 -0.20 1.33
N TRP A 316 32.33 -0.65 1.47
CA TRP A 316 31.99 -2.06 1.55
C TRP A 316 31.47 -2.63 0.22
N SER A 317 31.01 -1.77 -0.67
CA SER A 317 30.40 -2.10 -1.96
C SER A 317 30.51 -0.91 -2.91
N ALA A 318 29.37 -0.49 -3.49
CA ALA A 318 29.26 0.66 -4.37
C ALA A 318 27.93 1.41 -4.12
N LEU A 319 27.73 2.53 -4.82
CA LEU A 319 26.42 3.19 -4.95
C LEU A 319 25.84 2.95 -6.34
N PRO A 320 24.52 2.70 -6.44
CA PRO A 320 23.84 2.64 -7.73
C PRO A 320 23.83 4.02 -8.39
N SER A 321 23.71 4.04 -9.72
CA SER A 321 23.64 5.27 -10.50
C SER A 321 22.69 5.11 -11.68
N GLU A 322 22.54 6.15 -12.45
CA GLU A 322 21.72 6.18 -13.66
C GLU A 322 22.20 5.17 -14.72
N THR A 323 23.52 4.85 -14.72
CA THR A 323 24.16 3.98 -15.70
C THR A 323 24.52 2.59 -15.16
N THR A 324 24.35 2.34 -13.85
CA THR A 324 24.72 1.09 -13.20
C THR A 324 23.57 0.50 -12.41
N LEU A 325 23.37 -0.83 -12.56
CA LEU A 325 22.56 -1.63 -11.66
C LEU A 325 23.47 -2.29 -10.63
N LEU A 326 23.38 -1.87 -9.39
CA LEU A 326 24.14 -2.49 -8.31
C LEU A 326 23.50 -3.82 -7.89
N ALA A 327 24.32 -4.85 -7.81
CA ALA A 327 24.01 -6.14 -7.23
C ALA A 327 25.01 -6.48 -6.12
N GLU A 328 24.53 -6.94 -4.98
CA GLU A 328 25.38 -7.40 -3.87
C GLU A 328 25.11 -8.87 -3.57
N VAL A 329 26.14 -9.65 -3.44
CA VAL A 329 26.08 -11.08 -3.12
C VAL A 329 26.68 -11.31 -1.75
N LEU A 330 25.92 -11.95 -0.87
CA LEU A 330 26.34 -12.25 0.49
C LEU A 330 26.09 -13.72 0.84
N LYS A 331 27.10 -14.39 1.42
CA LYS A 331 26.91 -15.68 2.09
C LYS A 331 26.74 -15.44 3.59
N SER A 332 25.63 -15.89 4.16
CA SER A 332 25.36 -15.83 5.59
C SER A 332 25.06 -17.23 6.16
N ARG A 333 24.74 -17.30 7.46
CA ARG A 333 24.25 -18.56 8.08
C ARG A 333 22.88 -18.99 7.56
N GLU A 334 22.10 -18.07 6.99
CA GLU A 334 20.77 -18.32 6.46
C GLU A 334 20.79 -18.81 5.01
N GLY A 335 21.91 -18.63 4.32
CA GLY A 335 22.08 -19.06 2.92
C GLY A 335 22.83 -18.04 2.06
N TRP A 336 22.49 -18.05 0.79
CA TRP A 336 23.10 -17.27 -0.28
C TRP A 336 22.14 -16.17 -0.72
N HIS A 337 22.52 -14.91 -0.49
CA HIS A 337 21.70 -13.73 -0.76
C HIS A 337 22.15 -13.06 -2.05
N LEU A 338 21.18 -12.63 -2.83
CA LEU A 338 21.33 -11.62 -3.87
C LEU A 338 20.48 -10.40 -3.49
N PHE A 339 21.10 -9.24 -3.39
CA PHE A 339 20.42 -7.96 -3.28
C PHE A 339 20.57 -7.22 -4.60
N LEU A 340 19.46 -6.68 -5.14
CA LEU A 340 19.43 -5.83 -6.32
C LEU A 340 18.77 -4.51 -5.98
N TYR A 341 19.27 -3.43 -6.55
CA TYR A 341 18.81 -2.06 -6.27
C TYR A 341 18.34 -1.32 -7.52
N PRO A 342 17.19 -1.72 -8.12
CA PRO A 342 16.65 -1.06 -9.30
C PRO A 342 16.04 0.32 -9.02
N PHE A 343 15.64 0.60 -7.77
CA PHE A 343 14.90 1.81 -7.37
C PHE A 343 13.64 2.03 -8.21
N ALA A 344 12.77 1.03 -8.28
CA ALA A 344 11.57 1.06 -9.10
C ALA A 344 10.27 0.95 -8.28
N GLY A 345 10.35 0.99 -6.95
CA GLY A 345 9.22 0.82 -6.05
C GLY A 345 8.83 -0.64 -5.83
N ARG A 346 8.22 -0.91 -4.68
CA ARG A 346 8.02 -2.28 -4.17
C ARG A 346 7.17 -3.19 -5.05
N HIS A 347 6.19 -2.67 -5.79
CA HIS A 347 5.35 -3.50 -6.68
C HIS A 347 6.18 -4.03 -7.85
N VAL A 348 6.96 -3.17 -8.48
CA VAL A 348 7.90 -3.58 -9.54
C VAL A 348 8.96 -4.52 -9.01
N HIS A 349 9.49 -4.26 -7.79
CA HIS A 349 10.48 -5.14 -7.17
C HIS A 349 9.91 -6.52 -6.86
N LEU A 350 8.64 -6.62 -6.45
CA LEU A 350 8.00 -7.92 -6.22
C LEU A 350 7.83 -8.69 -7.53
N GLY A 351 7.33 -8.02 -8.58
CA GLY A 351 7.24 -8.61 -9.92
C GLY A 351 8.60 -9.07 -10.45
N LEU A 352 9.61 -8.20 -10.33
CA LEU A 352 10.98 -8.51 -10.76
C LEU A 352 11.60 -9.68 -9.98
N ALA A 353 11.45 -9.69 -8.64
CA ALA A 353 11.96 -10.76 -7.80
C ALA A 353 11.32 -12.12 -8.14
N SER A 354 9.99 -12.13 -8.34
CA SER A 354 9.25 -13.34 -8.74
C SER A 354 9.68 -13.82 -10.12
N LEU A 355 9.83 -12.90 -11.07
CA LEU A 355 10.30 -13.20 -12.43
C LEU A 355 11.73 -13.80 -12.44
N LEU A 356 12.65 -13.17 -11.71
CA LEU A 356 14.03 -13.65 -11.59
C LEU A 356 14.09 -15.02 -10.92
N ALA A 357 13.35 -15.21 -9.82
CA ALA A 357 13.28 -16.49 -9.12
C ALA A 357 12.73 -17.60 -10.03
N TRP A 358 11.69 -17.31 -10.82
CA TRP A 358 11.12 -18.25 -11.78
C TRP A 358 12.10 -18.57 -12.92
N ARG A 359 12.69 -17.56 -13.57
CA ARG A 359 13.66 -17.77 -14.67
C ARG A 359 14.90 -18.55 -14.22
N MET A 360 15.37 -18.29 -13.00
CA MET A 360 16.48 -19.07 -12.43
C MET A 360 16.05 -20.49 -12.09
N GLY A 361 14.84 -20.68 -11.55
CA GLY A 361 14.27 -21.99 -11.28
C GLY A 361 14.09 -22.87 -12.51
N GLN A 362 13.91 -22.28 -13.71
CA GLN A 362 13.86 -23.01 -14.97
C GLN A 362 15.24 -23.55 -15.38
N ARG A 363 16.34 -22.94 -14.96
CA ARG A 363 17.70 -23.38 -15.29
C ARG A 363 18.21 -24.47 -14.35
N GLN A 364 17.84 -24.36 -13.06
CA GLN A 364 18.16 -25.38 -12.04
C GLN A 364 17.12 -25.33 -10.90
N PRO A 365 16.85 -26.48 -10.25
CA PRO A 365 15.86 -26.52 -9.17
C PRO A 365 16.32 -25.69 -7.97
N LEU A 366 15.79 -24.46 -7.82
CA LEU A 366 16.09 -23.53 -6.74
C LEU A 366 14.80 -23.03 -6.10
N THR A 367 14.85 -22.82 -4.80
CA THR A 367 13.77 -22.18 -4.04
C THR A 367 14.31 -20.90 -3.41
N PHE A 368 13.56 -19.82 -3.55
CA PHE A 368 13.94 -18.53 -3.04
C PHE A 368 12.95 -17.98 -2.02
N SER A 369 13.46 -17.39 -0.94
CA SER A 369 12.71 -16.46 -0.12
C SER A 369 12.91 -15.05 -0.70
N ILE A 370 11.81 -14.30 -0.83
CA ILE A 370 11.80 -12.98 -1.44
C ILE A 370 11.52 -11.93 -0.35
N ALA A 371 12.31 -10.86 -0.34
CA ALA A 371 11.97 -9.64 0.40
C ALA A 371 12.11 -8.42 -0.53
N VAL A 372 11.21 -7.44 -0.39
CA VAL A 372 11.21 -6.24 -1.23
C VAL A 372 10.91 -5.00 -0.42
N ASN A 373 11.55 -3.89 -0.78
CA ASN A 373 11.18 -2.56 -0.35
C ASN A 373 11.11 -1.61 -1.56
N ASP A 374 10.99 -0.31 -1.34
CA ASP A 374 10.89 0.65 -2.44
C ASP A 374 12.21 0.91 -3.18
N TYR A 375 13.33 0.46 -2.62
CA TYR A 375 14.68 0.72 -3.14
C TYR A 375 15.30 -0.50 -3.84
N GLY A 376 14.90 -1.71 -3.42
CA GLY A 376 15.47 -2.94 -3.96
C GLY A 376 14.72 -4.20 -3.57
N LEU A 377 15.34 -5.32 -3.90
CA LEU A 377 14.86 -6.67 -3.63
C LEU A 377 15.97 -7.57 -3.08
N GLU A 378 15.58 -8.61 -2.36
CA GLU A 378 16.43 -9.70 -1.89
C GLU A 378 15.88 -11.03 -2.41
N LEU A 379 16.76 -11.85 -3.00
CA LEU A 379 16.53 -13.28 -3.22
C LEU A 379 17.48 -14.06 -2.31
N LEU A 380 16.90 -14.90 -1.44
CA LEU A 380 17.64 -15.76 -0.53
C LEU A 380 17.40 -17.22 -0.91
N SER A 381 18.49 -17.97 -1.19
CA SER A 381 18.47 -19.41 -1.35
C SER A 381 19.16 -20.10 -0.18
N ALA A 382 18.55 -21.17 0.34
CA ALA A 382 19.18 -22.03 1.34
C ALA A 382 20.29 -22.92 0.71
N THR A 383 20.18 -23.22 -0.58
CA THR A 383 21.17 -23.96 -1.35
C THR A 383 22.14 -23.00 -2.03
N GLU A 384 23.33 -23.51 -2.36
CA GLU A 384 24.35 -22.72 -3.03
C GLU A 384 23.88 -22.25 -4.41
N VAL A 385 24.08 -20.97 -4.67
CA VAL A 385 23.83 -20.34 -5.97
C VAL A 385 25.06 -19.55 -6.37
N ASP A 386 25.62 -19.85 -7.53
CA ASP A 386 26.65 -19.01 -8.14
C ASP A 386 26.00 -17.77 -8.77
N TRP A 387 25.79 -16.75 -7.96
CA TRP A 387 25.21 -15.49 -8.39
C TRP A 387 26.05 -14.75 -9.44
N LEU A 388 27.39 -14.94 -9.41
CA LEU A 388 28.30 -14.25 -10.32
C LEU A 388 28.14 -14.74 -11.76
N GLN A 389 27.93 -16.05 -11.96
CA GLN A 389 27.67 -16.63 -13.28
C GLN A 389 26.18 -16.66 -13.60
N GLY A 390 25.33 -16.81 -12.60
CA GLY A 390 23.88 -16.93 -12.76
C GLY A 390 23.18 -15.62 -13.16
N LEU A 391 23.70 -14.46 -12.72
CA LEU A 391 23.11 -13.16 -12.98
C LEU A 391 23.53 -12.64 -14.38
N THR A 392 22.77 -13.00 -15.39
CA THR A 392 23.05 -12.64 -16.79
C THR A 392 22.04 -11.62 -17.33
N PRO A 393 22.39 -10.81 -18.34
CA PRO A 393 21.46 -9.88 -18.99
C PRO A 393 20.17 -10.55 -19.49
N ALA A 394 20.24 -11.82 -19.89
CA ALA A 394 19.08 -12.60 -20.35
C ALA A 394 17.98 -12.78 -19.27
N LEU A 395 18.31 -12.63 -17.98
CA LEU A 395 17.32 -12.65 -16.91
C LEU A 395 16.40 -11.41 -16.94
N PHE A 396 16.83 -10.34 -17.56
CA PHE A 396 16.08 -9.07 -17.69
C PHE A 396 15.38 -8.95 -19.04
N ASP A 397 15.34 -10.01 -19.85
CA ASP A 397 14.69 -10.01 -21.17
C ASP A 397 13.19 -9.73 -21.06
N THR A 398 12.64 -8.97 -22.02
CA THR A 398 11.22 -8.58 -22.09
C THR A 398 10.43 -9.40 -23.11
N GLY A 399 11.07 -10.24 -23.91
CA GLY A 399 10.46 -10.94 -25.04
C GLY A 399 9.27 -11.85 -24.68
N ASN A 400 9.30 -12.50 -23.51
CA ASN A 400 8.24 -13.37 -23.01
C ASN A 400 7.68 -12.88 -21.66
N LEU A 401 7.79 -11.58 -21.37
CA LEU A 401 7.52 -11.03 -20.05
C LEU A 401 6.16 -11.43 -19.49
N LEU A 402 5.08 -11.25 -20.25
CA LEU A 402 3.72 -11.54 -19.79
C LEU A 402 3.55 -13.02 -19.43
N HIS A 403 4.03 -13.93 -20.27
CA HIS A 403 3.99 -15.36 -20.01
C HIS A 403 4.77 -15.71 -18.74
N ASP A 404 5.98 -15.19 -18.60
CA ASP A 404 6.86 -15.47 -17.47
C ASP A 404 6.30 -14.93 -16.16
N VAL A 405 5.72 -13.73 -16.17
CA VAL A 405 5.07 -13.14 -15.01
C VAL A 405 3.86 -13.97 -14.58
N LEU A 406 3.00 -14.35 -15.52
CA LEU A 406 1.83 -15.20 -15.22
C LEU A 406 2.24 -16.57 -14.67
N ALA A 407 3.31 -17.17 -15.21
CA ALA A 407 3.84 -18.44 -14.73
C ALA A 407 4.55 -18.31 -13.36
N SER A 408 5.18 -17.18 -13.08
CA SER A 408 5.91 -16.93 -11.82
C SER A 408 5.00 -16.66 -10.61
N LEU A 409 3.76 -16.28 -10.85
CA LEU A 409 2.80 -15.88 -9.85
C LEU A 409 1.57 -16.79 -9.88
N ASN A 410 0.89 -16.94 -8.76
CA ASN A 410 -0.42 -17.55 -8.75
C ASN A 410 -1.47 -16.57 -9.29
N ALA A 411 -1.34 -16.23 -10.59
CA ALA A 411 -2.16 -15.22 -11.25
C ALA A 411 -3.67 -15.51 -11.14
N GLY A 412 -4.05 -16.80 -11.12
CA GLY A 412 -5.44 -17.20 -10.95
C GLY A 412 -6.02 -16.79 -9.59
N GLU A 413 -5.24 -16.89 -8.51
CA GLU A 413 -5.71 -16.46 -7.18
C GLU A 413 -5.77 -14.94 -7.06
N LEU A 414 -4.82 -14.22 -7.65
CA LEU A 414 -4.84 -12.75 -7.70
C LEU A 414 -6.04 -12.26 -8.53
N ALA A 415 -6.31 -12.84 -9.70
CA ALA A 415 -7.47 -12.52 -10.53
C ALA A 415 -8.78 -12.83 -9.79
N ARG A 416 -8.88 -13.95 -9.08
CA ARG A 416 -10.04 -14.28 -8.24
C ARG A 416 -10.27 -13.24 -7.14
N ARG A 417 -9.20 -12.76 -6.54
CA ARG A 417 -9.27 -11.69 -5.54
C ARG A 417 -9.74 -10.37 -6.17
N ARG A 418 -9.19 -9.98 -7.31
CA ARG A 418 -9.57 -8.77 -8.04
C ARG A 418 -11.01 -8.84 -8.56
N PHE A 419 -11.40 -9.97 -9.09
CA PHE A 419 -12.78 -10.22 -9.55
C PHE A 419 -13.85 -9.91 -8.49
N ARG A 420 -13.52 -9.95 -7.20
CA ARG A 420 -14.42 -9.60 -6.11
C ARG A 420 -14.93 -8.16 -6.21
N GLU A 421 -14.05 -7.23 -6.52
CA GLU A 421 -14.41 -5.82 -6.71
C GLU A 421 -15.22 -5.65 -8.00
N ILE A 422 -14.76 -6.24 -9.09
CA ILE A 422 -15.41 -6.23 -10.39
C ILE A 422 -16.85 -6.80 -10.29
N ALA A 423 -17.03 -7.94 -9.63
CA ALA A 423 -18.34 -8.57 -9.44
C ALA A 423 -19.33 -7.68 -8.66
N ARG A 424 -18.83 -6.87 -7.71
CA ARG A 424 -19.67 -5.91 -6.97
C ARG A 424 -20.03 -4.71 -7.84
N ILE A 425 -19.09 -4.13 -8.56
CA ILE A 425 -19.32 -2.99 -9.46
C ILE A 425 -20.27 -3.41 -10.59
N ALA A 426 -20.04 -4.57 -11.21
CA ALA A 426 -20.88 -5.13 -12.24
C ALA A 426 -22.28 -5.57 -11.75
N GLY A 427 -22.57 -5.49 -10.44
CA GLY A 427 -23.87 -5.84 -9.86
C GLY A 427 -24.18 -7.34 -9.78
N LEU A 428 -23.15 -8.21 -9.88
CA LEU A 428 -23.28 -9.65 -9.66
C LEU A 428 -23.48 -9.99 -8.18
N VAL A 429 -22.81 -9.26 -7.32
CA VAL A 429 -22.85 -9.46 -5.86
C VAL A 429 -23.50 -8.27 -5.18
N PHE A 430 -24.61 -8.51 -4.51
CA PHE A 430 -25.33 -7.49 -3.75
C PHE A 430 -24.89 -7.51 -2.28
N SER A 431 -24.49 -6.34 -1.76
CA SER A 431 -23.94 -6.20 -0.40
C SER A 431 -24.99 -6.29 0.73
N GLY A 432 -26.28 -6.36 0.39
CA GLY A 432 -27.37 -6.40 1.36
C GLY A 432 -28.09 -5.06 1.53
N TYR A 433 -29.18 -5.07 2.28
CA TYR A 433 -29.98 -3.87 2.58
C TYR A 433 -29.42 -3.14 3.82
N PRO A 434 -29.70 -1.85 4.00
CA PRO A 434 -29.38 -1.13 5.24
C PRO A 434 -29.94 -1.87 6.44
N GLY A 435 -29.10 -2.15 7.44
CA GLY A 435 -29.47 -2.95 8.62
C GLY A 435 -29.39 -4.47 8.44
N ALA A 436 -29.23 -4.99 7.20
CA ALA A 436 -29.08 -6.40 6.88
C ALA A 436 -27.96 -6.63 5.85
N GLN A 437 -26.79 -6.07 6.11
CA GLN A 437 -25.63 -6.20 5.24
C GLN A 437 -25.02 -7.60 5.35
N LYS A 438 -24.56 -8.14 4.20
CA LYS A 438 -23.81 -9.39 4.16
C LYS A 438 -22.41 -9.19 4.73
N SER A 439 -21.89 -10.19 5.44
CA SER A 439 -20.51 -10.18 5.92
C SER A 439 -19.50 -10.24 4.75
N ALA A 440 -18.27 -9.78 4.97
CA ALA A 440 -17.23 -9.88 3.96
C ALA A 440 -16.97 -11.33 3.54
N ARG A 441 -17.07 -12.28 4.48
CA ARG A 441 -16.96 -13.72 4.17
C ARG A 441 -18.05 -14.21 3.23
N GLN A 442 -19.29 -13.75 3.43
CA GLN A 442 -20.41 -14.09 2.52
C GLN A 442 -20.25 -13.45 1.14
N LEU A 443 -19.78 -12.20 1.09
CA LEU A 443 -19.47 -11.50 -0.16
C LEU A 443 -18.32 -12.16 -0.91
N GLN A 444 -17.28 -12.58 -0.18
CA GLN A 444 -16.15 -13.31 -0.73
C GLN A 444 -16.55 -14.67 -1.27
N ALA A 445 -17.35 -15.43 -0.53
CA ALA A 445 -17.86 -16.72 -0.97
C ALA A 445 -18.74 -16.57 -2.24
N SER A 446 -19.62 -15.56 -2.28
CA SER A 446 -20.46 -15.29 -3.44
C SER A 446 -19.65 -14.91 -4.67
N SER A 447 -18.69 -13.98 -4.54
CA SER A 447 -17.85 -13.55 -5.66
C SER A 447 -16.91 -14.66 -6.16
N GLY A 448 -16.37 -15.47 -5.25
CA GLY A 448 -15.59 -16.64 -5.59
C GLY A 448 -16.37 -17.68 -6.37
N LEU A 449 -17.65 -17.91 -6.00
CA LEU A 449 -18.54 -18.79 -6.74
C LEU A 449 -18.78 -18.31 -8.18
N PHE A 450 -19.01 -17.00 -8.38
CA PHE A 450 -19.16 -16.45 -9.74
C PHE A 450 -17.88 -16.60 -10.57
N PHE A 451 -16.73 -16.35 -9.96
CA PHE A 451 -15.45 -16.54 -10.65
C PHE A 451 -15.29 -17.99 -11.14
N ASP A 452 -15.55 -18.96 -10.25
CA ASP A 452 -15.42 -20.38 -10.57
C ASP A 452 -16.46 -20.82 -11.63
N VAL A 453 -17.72 -20.36 -11.52
CA VAL A 453 -18.80 -20.64 -12.49
C VAL A 453 -18.46 -20.06 -13.86
N PHE A 454 -18.02 -18.78 -13.93
CA PHE A 454 -17.65 -18.18 -15.22
C PHE A 454 -16.45 -18.88 -15.83
N ARG A 455 -15.42 -19.17 -15.03
CA ARG A 455 -14.22 -19.86 -15.51
C ARG A 455 -14.54 -21.26 -16.08
N GLN A 456 -15.51 -21.96 -15.50
CA GLN A 456 -15.89 -23.31 -15.90
C GLN A 456 -16.92 -23.34 -17.05
N TYR A 457 -17.92 -22.44 -17.03
CA TYR A 457 -19.09 -22.51 -17.92
C TYR A 457 -19.23 -21.33 -18.88
N ASP A 458 -18.47 -20.25 -18.67
CA ASP A 458 -18.44 -19.05 -19.52
C ASP A 458 -17.01 -18.46 -19.58
N PRO A 459 -16.04 -19.26 -20.06
CA PRO A 459 -14.63 -18.83 -20.06
C PRO A 459 -14.34 -17.61 -20.94
N GLY A 460 -15.26 -17.27 -21.86
CA GLY A 460 -15.22 -16.05 -22.67
C GLY A 460 -15.80 -14.82 -21.99
N ASN A 461 -16.15 -14.88 -20.71
CA ASN A 461 -16.70 -13.75 -19.97
C ASN A 461 -15.65 -12.65 -19.79
N LEU A 462 -15.91 -11.47 -20.36
CA LEU A 462 -14.93 -10.38 -20.39
C LEU A 462 -14.62 -9.79 -19.01
N LEU A 463 -15.42 -10.02 -17.97
CA LEU A 463 -15.07 -9.64 -16.60
C LEU A 463 -13.95 -10.51 -16.02
N LEU A 464 -13.77 -11.75 -16.46
CA LEU A 464 -12.61 -12.58 -16.11
C LEU A 464 -11.34 -11.98 -16.72
N THR A 465 -11.38 -11.66 -18.01
CA THR A 465 -10.27 -11.00 -18.72
C THR A 465 -9.92 -9.66 -18.08
N GLN A 466 -10.93 -8.85 -17.74
CA GLN A 466 -10.71 -7.59 -17.02
C GLN A 466 -10.02 -7.83 -15.68
N ALA A 467 -10.40 -8.86 -14.92
CA ALA A 467 -9.77 -9.16 -13.63
C ALA A 467 -8.28 -9.52 -13.79
N GLU A 468 -7.93 -10.29 -14.82
CA GLU A 468 -6.55 -10.64 -15.14
C GLU A 468 -5.76 -9.41 -15.61
N GLU A 469 -6.31 -8.59 -16.50
CA GLU A 469 -5.69 -7.34 -16.95
C GLU A 469 -5.48 -6.34 -15.80
N GLU A 470 -6.45 -6.21 -14.89
CA GLU A 470 -6.32 -5.30 -13.75
C GLU A 470 -5.28 -5.76 -12.74
N VAL A 471 -5.12 -7.07 -12.50
CA VAL A 471 -4.02 -7.61 -11.69
C VAL A 471 -2.68 -7.24 -12.32
N LEU A 472 -2.53 -7.46 -13.61
CA LEU A 472 -1.30 -7.14 -14.32
C LEU A 472 -0.97 -5.64 -14.27
N ARG A 473 -1.97 -4.77 -14.44
CA ARG A 473 -1.77 -3.31 -14.48
C ARG A 473 -1.66 -2.66 -13.10
N GLN A 474 -2.49 -3.07 -12.13
CA GLN A 474 -2.64 -2.35 -10.86
C GLN A 474 -1.89 -2.98 -9.70
N GLU A 475 -1.83 -4.32 -9.61
CA GLU A 475 -1.14 -5.01 -8.51
C GLU A 475 0.33 -5.27 -8.84
N LEU A 476 0.65 -5.61 -10.09
CA LEU A 476 1.99 -5.95 -10.53
C LEU A 476 2.67 -4.82 -11.29
N ASP A 477 1.90 -3.83 -11.73
CA ASP A 477 2.40 -2.69 -12.51
C ASP A 477 3.31 -3.16 -13.67
N VAL A 478 2.79 -4.12 -14.47
CA VAL A 478 3.58 -4.81 -15.50
C VAL A 478 4.16 -3.84 -16.53
N GLU A 479 3.42 -2.78 -16.86
CA GLU A 479 3.93 -1.72 -17.75
C GLU A 479 5.20 -1.08 -17.17
N ARG A 480 5.17 -0.74 -15.88
CA ARG A 480 6.34 -0.17 -15.20
C ARG A 480 7.44 -1.20 -14.98
N LEU A 481 7.08 -2.48 -14.78
CA LEU A 481 8.04 -3.59 -14.75
C LEU A 481 8.76 -3.73 -16.09
N GLU A 482 8.05 -3.69 -17.22
CA GLU A 482 8.61 -3.75 -18.57
C GLU A 482 9.55 -2.56 -18.86
N GLN A 483 9.09 -1.33 -18.54
CA GLN A 483 9.92 -0.13 -18.64
C GLN A 483 11.17 -0.24 -17.76
N THR A 484 11.04 -0.83 -16.57
CA THR A 484 12.18 -1.04 -15.67
C THR A 484 13.15 -2.05 -16.25
N LEU A 485 12.67 -3.20 -16.74
CA LEU A 485 13.50 -4.23 -17.39
C LEU A 485 14.26 -3.65 -18.58
N THR A 486 13.57 -2.89 -19.45
CA THR A 486 14.17 -2.21 -20.60
C THR A 486 15.30 -1.26 -20.17
N ARG A 487 15.08 -0.49 -19.09
CA ARG A 487 16.13 0.38 -18.51
C ARG A 487 17.29 -0.43 -17.93
N LEU A 488 17.00 -1.54 -17.24
CA LEU A 488 18.02 -2.39 -16.64
C LEU A 488 18.91 -3.08 -17.68
N GLN A 489 18.37 -3.45 -18.84
CA GLN A 489 19.14 -3.97 -19.97
C GLN A 489 20.18 -2.98 -20.50
N GLN A 490 19.90 -1.67 -20.38
CA GLN A 490 20.80 -0.60 -20.82
C GLN A 490 21.85 -0.23 -19.76
N ARG A 491 21.68 -0.67 -18.51
CA ARG A 491 22.61 -0.39 -17.41
C ARG A 491 23.68 -1.45 -17.31
N ARG A 492 24.89 -1.04 -16.98
CA ARG A 492 25.96 -1.96 -16.63
C ARG A 492 25.61 -2.64 -15.30
N LEU A 493 25.59 -3.96 -15.29
CA LEU A 493 25.45 -4.75 -14.07
C LEU A 493 26.77 -4.69 -13.29
N ASP A 494 26.73 -4.21 -12.06
CA ASP A 494 27.88 -4.04 -11.16
C ASP A 494 27.68 -4.96 -9.95
N VAL A 495 28.40 -6.09 -9.93
CA VAL A 495 28.22 -7.16 -8.94
C VAL A 495 29.33 -7.13 -7.91
N HIS A 496 28.98 -6.96 -6.66
CA HIS A 496 29.90 -6.93 -5.52
C HIS A 496 29.68 -8.12 -4.58
N GLN A 497 30.71 -8.92 -4.38
CA GLN A 497 30.69 -9.93 -3.33
C GLN A 497 31.05 -9.27 -1.99
N VAL A 498 30.05 -9.15 -1.11
CA VAL A 498 30.21 -8.47 0.16
C VAL A 498 30.39 -9.48 1.30
N LYS A 499 31.18 -9.10 2.30
CA LYS A 499 31.49 -9.95 3.48
C LYS A 499 30.47 -9.78 4.61
N ARG A 500 29.61 -8.76 4.52
CA ARG A 500 28.63 -8.35 5.56
C ARG A 500 27.48 -7.60 4.93
N THR A 501 26.40 -7.46 5.68
CA THR A 501 25.25 -6.65 5.28
C THR A 501 25.66 -5.20 5.11
N THR A 502 25.41 -4.64 3.94
CA THR A 502 25.68 -3.23 3.63
C THR A 502 24.53 -2.32 4.11
N PRO A 503 24.74 -1.00 4.19
CA PRO A 503 23.69 -0.04 4.51
C PRO A 503 22.44 -0.14 3.60
N LEU A 504 22.61 -0.44 2.31
CA LEU A 504 21.48 -0.64 1.39
C LEU A 504 20.78 -2.00 1.56
N ALA A 505 21.55 -3.07 1.89
CA ALA A 505 20.99 -4.41 2.12
C ALA A 505 20.24 -4.53 3.46
N PHE A 506 20.64 -3.76 4.47
CA PHE A 506 20.10 -3.85 5.82
C PHE A 506 18.57 -3.70 5.90
N PRO A 507 17.92 -2.70 5.25
CA PRO A 507 16.47 -2.57 5.25
C PRO A 507 15.73 -3.77 4.64
N LEU A 508 16.30 -4.43 3.61
CA LEU A 508 15.72 -5.62 3.00
C LEU A 508 15.75 -6.82 3.94
N MET A 509 16.87 -7.03 4.64
CA MET A 509 16.96 -8.06 5.68
C MET A 509 15.98 -7.82 6.82
N VAL A 510 15.79 -6.56 7.25
CA VAL A 510 14.79 -6.22 8.28
C VAL A 510 13.37 -6.52 7.80
N GLU A 511 13.04 -6.24 6.54
CA GLU A 511 11.71 -6.53 5.98
C GLU A 511 11.46 -8.05 5.97
N ARG A 512 12.43 -8.86 5.59
CA ARG A 512 12.35 -10.33 5.64
C ARG A 512 12.11 -10.86 7.07
N PHE A 513 12.76 -10.28 8.07
CA PHE A 513 12.55 -10.69 9.47
C PHE A 513 11.16 -10.35 10.01
N ARG A 514 10.49 -9.34 9.44
CA ARG A 514 9.10 -9.02 9.81
C ARG A 514 8.11 -10.10 9.41
N GLU A 515 8.43 -10.84 8.35
CA GLU A 515 7.59 -11.93 7.84
C GLU A 515 7.88 -13.26 8.52
N SER A 516 9.03 -13.38 9.18
CA SER A 516 9.44 -14.61 9.87
C SER A 516 8.84 -14.68 11.27
N LEU A 517 8.22 -15.81 11.61
CA LEU A 517 7.80 -16.14 12.99
C LEU A 517 9.05 -16.48 13.80
N THR A 518 9.56 -15.54 14.61
CA THR A 518 10.68 -15.77 15.50
C THR A 518 10.26 -15.65 16.96
N SER A 519 10.87 -16.41 17.84
CA SER A 519 10.69 -16.32 19.30
C SER A 519 11.33 -15.06 19.88
N GLU A 520 12.26 -14.46 19.15
CA GLU A 520 12.95 -13.23 19.52
C GLU A 520 12.16 -12.00 19.08
N LYS A 521 12.16 -10.96 19.92
CA LYS A 521 11.57 -9.66 19.53
C LYS A 521 12.39 -9.05 18.39
N LEU A 522 11.72 -8.69 17.29
CA LEU A 522 12.34 -8.07 16.11
C LEU A 522 13.24 -6.88 16.50
N ALA A 523 12.81 -6.05 17.46
CA ALA A 523 13.59 -4.89 17.93
C ALA A 523 14.94 -5.28 18.56
N ASP A 524 15.01 -6.40 19.29
CA ASP A 524 16.24 -6.85 19.92
C ASP A 524 17.21 -7.43 18.89
N ARG A 525 16.69 -8.14 17.88
CA ARG A 525 17.48 -8.62 16.75
C ARG A 525 18.07 -7.45 15.93
N ILE A 526 17.25 -6.45 15.61
CA ILE A 526 17.70 -5.24 14.91
C ILE A 526 18.81 -4.54 15.70
N ARG A 527 18.63 -4.33 17.01
CA ARG A 527 19.65 -3.68 17.85
C ARG A 527 21.00 -4.41 17.81
N ARG A 528 20.98 -5.76 17.89
CA ARG A 528 22.22 -6.55 17.80
C ARG A 528 22.88 -6.39 16.43
N MET A 529 22.12 -6.47 15.34
CA MET A 529 22.64 -6.28 14.00
C MET A 529 23.26 -4.89 13.81
N VAL A 530 22.59 -3.84 14.30
CA VAL A 530 23.11 -2.47 14.26
C VAL A 530 24.42 -2.38 15.03
N ALA A 531 24.48 -2.92 16.26
CA ALA A 531 25.70 -2.90 17.07
C ALA A 531 26.87 -3.66 16.42
N GLU A 532 26.60 -4.78 15.74
CA GLU A 532 27.60 -5.52 14.96
C GLU A 532 28.11 -4.71 13.75
N LEU A 533 27.22 -4.03 13.06
CA LEU A 533 27.57 -3.18 11.91
C LEU A 533 28.36 -1.94 12.35
N ASP A 534 27.97 -1.28 13.44
CA ASP A 534 28.70 -0.13 14.00
C ASP A 534 30.12 -0.53 14.42
N LYS A 535 30.27 -1.69 15.09
CA LYS A 535 31.58 -2.23 15.44
C LYS A 535 32.41 -2.54 14.18
N ALA A 536 31.80 -3.05 13.14
CA ALA A 536 32.48 -3.39 11.89
C ALA A 536 32.88 -2.16 11.07
N ALA A 537 32.13 -1.06 11.19
CA ALA A 537 32.46 0.21 10.54
C ALA A 537 33.70 0.88 11.16
N GLY A 538 34.03 0.58 12.43
CA GLY A 538 35.24 1.07 13.13
C GLY A 538 35.22 2.57 13.46
N PRO A 539 36.34 3.14 13.94
CA PRO A 539 36.40 4.55 14.33
C PRO A 539 36.17 5.56 13.20
N GLY A 540 36.28 5.15 11.95
CA GLY A 540 35.98 5.96 10.76
C GLY A 540 34.59 5.63 10.14
N GLY A 541 33.82 4.72 10.77
CA GLY A 541 32.49 4.41 10.38
C GLY A 541 31.48 5.48 10.76
N TYR A 542 30.22 5.26 10.47
CA TYR A 542 29.15 6.16 10.84
C TYR A 542 29.10 6.33 12.36
N GLN A 543 29.60 7.45 12.84
CA GLN A 543 29.27 7.98 14.16
C GLN A 543 28.18 9.04 13.91
N PRO A 544 26.95 8.87 14.42
CA PRO A 544 26.02 9.97 14.43
C PRO A 544 26.72 11.09 15.22
N GLU A 545 27.00 12.22 14.56
CA GLU A 545 27.33 13.42 15.30
C GLU A 545 26.28 13.55 16.39
N ARG A 546 26.70 13.50 17.63
CA ARG A 546 25.86 13.89 18.75
C ARG A 546 25.54 15.36 18.50
N ASN A 547 24.47 15.63 17.77
CA ASN A 547 23.87 16.94 17.76
C ASN A 547 23.60 17.26 19.23
N ALA A 548 24.41 18.12 19.81
CA ALA A 548 24.25 18.62 21.16
C ALA A 548 22.89 19.29 21.42
N ALA A 549 22.07 19.44 20.38
CA ALA A 549 20.72 19.99 20.41
C ALA A 549 19.62 18.98 20.77
N ILE A 550 19.90 17.67 20.86
CA ILE A 550 18.97 16.66 21.38
C ILE A 550 19.69 15.85 22.45
N ALA A 551 20.31 16.53 23.39
CA ALA A 551 20.38 16.01 24.73
C ALA A 551 18.95 16.08 25.27
N VAL A 552 18.19 15.00 25.09
CA VAL A 552 17.15 14.69 26.06
C VAL A 552 17.93 14.62 27.37
N GLU A 553 17.89 15.72 28.13
CA GLU A 553 18.24 15.68 29.54
C GLU A 553 17.55 14.43 30.06
N LYS A 554 18.34 13.42 30.39
CA LYS A 554 17.89 12.41 31.32
C LYS A 554 17.44 13.24 32.51
N GLU A 555 16.15 13.49 32.65
CA GLU A 555 15.57 13.89 33.90
C GLU A 555 16.09 12.89 34.93
N THR A 556 17.16 13.28 35.57
CA THR A 556 17.52 12.73 36.86
C THR A 556 16.40 13.20 37.76
N GLY A 557 15.30 12.49 37.75
CA GLY A 557 14.27 12.68 38.73
C GLY A 557 14.92 12.71 40.10
N PRO A 558 14.46 13.56 41.04
CA PRO A 558 15.10 13.74 42.32
C PRO A 558 15.34 12.37 42.94
N LYS A 559 16.61 12.04 43.21
CA LYS A 559 17.01 10.79 43.88
C LYS A 559 16.16 10.69 45.14
N ARG A 560 15.17 9.80 45.16
CA ARG A 560 14.41 9.51 46.36
C ARG A 560 15.41 9.13 47.43
N LYS A 561 15.50 9.97 48.48
CA LYS A 561 16.28 9.67 49.67
C LYS A 561 15.92 8.29 50.17
N PRO A 562 16.88 7.41 50.52
CA PRO A 562 16.57 6.08 51.02
C PRO A 562 15.69 6.22 52.27
N ARG A 563 14.60 5.48 52.33
CA ARG A 563 13.77 5.41 53.53
C ARG A 563 14.62 4.78 54.63
N VAL A 564 14.94 5.55 55.65
CA VAL A 564 15.66 5.11 56.83
C VAL A 564 14.64 4.59 57.83
N ARG A 565 14.97 3.56 58.56
CA ARG A 565 14.22 3.09 59.73
C ARG A 565 14.35 4.12 60.87
N LYS A 566 13.42 4.09 61.81
CA LYS A 566 13.45 5.03 62.98
C LYS A 566 14.74 4.93 63.83
N ASP A 567 15.54 3.90 63.59
CA ASP A 567 16.85 3.65 64.23
C ASP A 567 18.05 4.10 63.38
N GLY A 568 17.84 4.80 62.27
CA GLY A 568 18.89 5.37 61.41
C GLY A 568 19.53 4.42 60.40
N THR A 569 19.09 3.12 60.32
CA THR A 569 19.70 2.14 59.41
C THR A 569 18.98 2.05 58.05
N PRO A 570 19.71 1.89 56.90
CA PRO A 570 19.07 1.74 55.58
C PRO A 570 18.42 0.39 55.39
N ARG A 571 17.22 0.35 54.73
CA ARG A 571 16.53 -0.90 54.37
C ARG A 571 17.20 -1.57 53.15
N PRO A 572 17.43 -2.87 53.16
CA PRO A 572 17.96 -3.58 51.99
C PRO A 572 16.97 -3.52 50.82
N ARG A 573 17.50 -3.40 49.58
CA ARG A 573 16.72 -3.47 48.33
C ARG A 573 16.25 -4.90 48.12
N ARG A 574 14.94 -5.07 47.91
CA ARG A 574 14.38 -6.27 47.28
C ARG A 574 14.40 -6.13 45.77
#